data_439ccfb7ea699eef850bf847e7f9e951
#
_entry.id   439ccfb7ea699eef850bf847e7f9e951
#
_cell.length_a   1.000
_cell.length_b   1.000
_cell.length_c   1.000
_cell.angle_alpha   90.00
_cell.angle_beta   90.00
_cell.angle_gamma   90.00
#
_symmetry.space_group_name_H-M   'P 1'
#
loop_
_entity.id
_entity.type
_entity.pdbx_description
1 polymer ?
#
loop_
_entity_poly.entity_id
_entity_poly.type
_entity_poly.pdbx_seq_one_letter_code
_entity_poly.pdbx_strand_id
1 'polypeptide(L)'
;MRRTPWRKAVRQAWRTRKRDGILLPERLEGAIYGHLCGDALGVPYEFSAPGSIDAVEWRGHGTHEQPPGTWSDDGALMLALLDSLLSAGFDTDDQARRAMAWADEGAYAVGGVVFDMGGATWTALDRLRAGTPAEQAGDPEAKGNGALMRILPLALVSRDLDEPELVEHILRASRVTHGSAESQIACALYGLIARLILAGDDDRARALDRSRRELRRFLEARGLPGSRSAPTPSEAVAELDAFEAWAEREGRGRVVDSFWSAWDAFAAADDYRAAVVAAVRYGGDTDTTAAIAGGLAGAYFGITDVPLEWHIGLRDRPLAQRLVDRLIETDTSEWGGTAWSTSSTDPLRVDFMDLGGSDLARGGGRAGMTFLPGKRYLGYYSGPQWRDLDTDLQSLREQGVDVLLLLVEDKELARCRVTHVEEAAVAHGLELVRHPVRDPMTPYSDAAYRREVAAVTERVRSGGTVAIACRGGLDRSGMTAACLLREAGLDADAAIDRVHAARQHTLTMPEQLDYVRGWPHA
;
A
#
# COMPACT_ATOMS: atom_id res chain seq x y z
N MET A 1 -13.32 -33.38 -7.64
CA MET A 1 -12.86 -32.00 -7.39
C MET A 1 -12.06 -31.94 -6.11
N ARG A 2 -10.75 -31.80 -6.17
CA ARG A 2 -9.90 -31.63 -4.97
C ARG A 2 -10.19 -30.25 -4.41
N ARG A 3 -10.70 -30.18 -3.17
CA ARG A 3 -10.92 -28.90 -2.45
C ARG A 3 -9.56 -28.24 -2.27
N THR A 4 -9.32 -27.11 -2.93
CA THR A 4 -8.09 -26.34 -2.84
C THR A 4 -7.82 -25.93 -1.39
N PRO A 5 -6.57 -26.02 -0.89
CA PRO A 5 -6.21 -25.72 0.51
C PRO A 5 -6.68 -24.36 1.01
N TRP A 6 -6.66 -23.34 0.14
CA TRP A 6 -7.08 -21.98 0.47
C TRP A 6 -8.57 -21.85 0.86
N ARG A 7 -9.47 -22.74 0.36
CA ARG A 7 -10.89 -22.72 0.75
C ARG A 7 -11.12 -23.03 2.24
N LYS A 8 -10.24 -23.83 2.84
CA LYS A 8 -10.23 -24.05 4.30
C LYS A 8 -9.70 -22.81 5.03
N ALA A 9 -8.63 -22.21 4.53
CA ALA A 9 -8.03 -21.01 5.09
C ALA A 9 -8.99 -19.81 5.05
N VAL A 10 -9.68 -19.56 3.92
CA VAL A 10 -10.73 -18.52 3.81
C VAL A 10 -11.83 -18.73 4.86
N ARG A 11 -12.33 -19.96 5.05
CA ARG A 11 -13.33 -20.25 6.11
C ARG A 11 -12.80 -20.04 7.51
N GLN A 12 -11.53 -20.31 7.73
CA GLN A 12 -10.88 -20.15 9.03
C GLN A 12 -10.61 -18.68 9.32
N ALA A 13 -10.11 -17.91 8.35
CA ALA A 13 -9.88 -16.46 8.48
C ALA A 13 -11.17 -15.67 8.69
N TRP A 14 -12.30 -16.08 8.06
CA TRP A 14 -13.62 -15.52 8.37
C TRP A 14 -14.07 -15.79 9.82
N ARG A 15 -13.56 -16.86 10.44
CA ARG A 15 -13.87 -17.22 11.83
C ARG A 15 -12.90 -16.62 12.84
N THR A 16 -11.67 -16.31 12.40
CA THR A 16 -10.58 -15.79 13.24
C THR A 16 -10.29 -14.31 12.95
N ARG A 17 -11.30 -13.50 12.52
CA ARG A 17 -11.14 -12.05 12.50
C ARG A 17 -10.52 -11.62 13.83
N LYS A 18 -9.27 -11.12 13.77
CA LYS A 18 -8.62 -10.51 14.92
C LYS A 18 -9.57 -9.46 15.52
N ARG A 19 -9.49 -9.20 16.81
CA ARG A 19 -10.42 -8.35 17.58
C ARG A 19 -10.72 -6.99 16.94
N ASP A 20 -9.78 -6.42 16.16
CA ASP A 20 -9.87 -5.10 15.50
C ASP A 20 -10.38 -5.15 14.04
N GLY A 21 -10.41 -6.31 13.41
CA GLY A 21 -10.89 -6.50 12.04
C GLY A 21 -9.97 -6.00 10.92
N ILE A 22 -8.78 -5.47 11.23
CA ILE A 22 -7.80 -4.98 10.24
C ILE A 22 -6.94 -6.16 9.76
N LEU A 23 -6.86 -6.35 8.44
CA LEU A 23 -6.05 -7.40 7.82
C LEU A 23 -4.57 -7.00 7.79
N LEU A 24 -3.66 -8.00 7.79
CA LEU A 24 -2.22 -7.72 7.66
C LEU A 24 -1.87 -6.89 6.41
N PRO A 25 -2.39 -7.16 5.20
CA PRO A 25 -2.16 -6.28 4.04
C PRO A 25 -2.56 -4.83 4.26
N GLU A 26 -3.64 -4.57 5.03
CA GLU A 26 -4.04 -3.18 5.35
C GLU A 26 -3.02 -2.49 6.25
N ARG A 27 -2.42 -3.25 7.18
CA ARG A 27 -1.37 -2.74 8.06
C ARG A 27 -0.07 -2.50 7.31
N LEU A 28 0.31 -3.43 6.40
CA LEU A 28 1.51 -3.30 5.58
C LEU A 28 1.42 -2.11 4.62
N GLU A 29 0.32 -2.01 3.89
CA GLU A 29 0.08 -0.88 2.99
C GLU A 29 -0.06 0.42 3.77
N GLY A 30 -0.80 0.40 4.89
CA GLY A 30 -0.96 1.53 5.78
C GLY A 30 0.36 2.04 6.35
N ALA A 31 1.28 1.14 6.72
CA ALA A 31 2.61 1.51 7.22
C ALA A 31 3.43 2.29 6.18
N ILE A 32 3.48 1.80 4.94
CA ILE A 32 4.25 2.45 3.86
C ILE A 32 3.61 3.77 3.46
N TYR A 33 2.32 3.78 3.10
CA TYR A 33 1.66 5.01 2.69
C TYR A 33 1.46 5.99 3.85
N GLY A 34 1.29 5.48 5.08
CA GLY A 34 1.26 6.33 6.26
C GLY A 34 2.57 7.05 6.49
N HIS A 35 3.69 6.38 6.27
CA HIS A 35 5.01 7.01 6.29
C HIS A 35 5.15 8.08 5.21
N LEU A 36 4.88 7.74 3.94
CA LEU A 36 5.00 8.67 2.81
C LEU A 36 4.05 9.88 2.90
N CYS A 37 2.82 9.67 3.38
CA CYS A 37 1.87 10.77 3.59
C CYS A 37 2.28 11.67 4.76
N GLY A 38 2.86 11.09 5.81
CA GLY A 38 3.40 11.85 6.93
C GLY A 38 4.55 12.74 6.50
N ASP A 39 5.54 12.19 5.82
CA ASP A 39 6.66 12.88 5.21
C ASP A 39 6.16 14.03 4.30
N ALA A 40 5.40 13.72 3.25
CA ALA A 40 4.91 14.71 2.28
C ALA A 40 4.03 15.82 2.90
N LEU A 41 3.32 15.52 4.00
CA LEU A 41 2.57 16.52 4.76
C LEU A 41 3.51 17.43 5.57
N GLY A 42 4.60 16.88 6.10
CA GLY A 42 5.58 17.60 6.92
C GLY A 42 6.51 18.52 6.13
N VAL A 43 6.96 18.09 4.92
CA VAL A 43 7.91 18.81 4.06
C VAL A 43 7.66 20.33 3.96
N PRO A 44 6.45 20.85 3.71
CA PRO A 44 6.24 22.30 3.59
C PRO A 44 6.29 23.06 4.91
N TYR A 45 6.38 22.37 6.04
CA TYR A 45 6.41 22.98 7.38
C TYR A 45 7.77 22.86 8.08
N GLU A 46 8.72 22.16 7.49
CA GLU A 46 10.03 21.92 8.08
C GLU A 46 10.75 23.23 8.45
N PHE A 47 11.50 23.19 9.54
CA PHE A 47 12.16 24.34 10.19
C PHE A 47 11.20 25.43 10.72
N SER A 48 9.88 25.17 10.76
CA SER A 48 8.97 26.07 11.46
C SER A 48 9.25 26.08 12.96
N ALA A 49 9.10 27.25 13.58
CA ALA A 49 9.31 27.35 15.03
C ALA A 49 8.26 26.50 15.79
N PRO A 50 8.62 25.84 16.91
CA PRO A 50 7.66 25.12 17.74
C PRO A 50 6.47 25.98 18.13
N GLY A 51 5.26 25.45 17.95
CA GLY A 51 4.01 26.14 18.27
C GLY A 51 3.61 27.26 17.29
N SER A 52 4.30 27.42 16.16
CA SER A 52 3.95 28.41 15.13
C SER A 52 2.98 27.89 14.06
N ILE A 53 2.70 26.58 14.05
CA ILE A 53 1.86 25.93 13.06
C ILE A 53 0.42 25.83 13.58
N ASP A 54 -0.43 26.77 13.21
CA ASP A 54 -1.85 26.81 13.65
C ASP A 54 -2.70 25.77 12.90
N ALA A 55 -2.54 25.65 11.57
CA ALA A 55 -3.26 24.70 10.73
C ALA A 55 -2.30 23.87 9.90
N VAL A 56 -2.55 22.56 9.85
CA VAL A 56 -1.81 21.61 9.01
C VAL A 56 -2.72 21.19 7.86
N GLU A 57 -2.32 21.53 6.65
CA GLU A 57 -3.06 21.27 5.41
C GLU A 57 -2.18 20.51 4.43
N TRP A 58 -2.81 19.70 3.55
CA TRP A 58 -2.14 19.08 2.42
C TRP A 58 -1.77 20.15 1.39
N ARG A 59 -0.56 20.67 1.48
CA ARG A 59 -0.07 21.73 0.63
C ARG A 59 1.36 21.44 0.16
N GLY A 60 1.85 22.20 -0.78
CA GLY A 60 3.24 22.17 -1.21
C GLY A 60 3.96 23.48 -0.93
N HIS A 61 5.11 23.58 -1.53
CA HIS A 61 6.06 24.70 -1.39
C HIS A 61 6.59 24.79 0.04
N GLY A 62 6.63 25.90 0.69
CA GLY A 62 7.27 26.01 2.00
C GLY A 62 8.80 25.96 1.89
N THR A 63 9.48 25.37 2.87
CA THR A 63 10.94 25.43 2.99
C THR A 63 11.69 24.88 1.77
N HIS A 64 11.22 23.76 1.23
CA HIS A 64 11.89 23.06 0.13
C HIS A 64 11.33 23.38 -1.27
N GLU A 65 10.34 24.26 -1.37
CA GLU A 65 9.69 24.66 -2.63
C GLU A 65 9.13 23.48 -3.45
N GLN A 66 8.87 22.34 -2.80
CA GLN A 66 8.37 21.13 -3.46
C GLN A 66 6.86 21.20 -3.70
N PRO A 67 6.36 20.63 -4.82
CA PRO A 67 4.91 20.51 -5.06
C PRO A 67 4.21 19.65 -3.99
N PRO A 68 2.88 19.82 -3.77
CA PRO A 68 2.14 19.00 -2.83
C PRO A 68 2.31 17.50 -3.13
N GLY A 69 2.41 16.69 -2.07
CA GLY A 69 2.52 15.23 -2.18
C GLY A 69 3.92 14.72 -2.55
N THR A 70 4.94 15.55 -2.43
CA THR A 70 6.34 15.16 -2.63
C THR A 70 6.95 14.72 -1.30
N TRP A 71 7.39 13.48 -1.21
CA TRP A 71 8.17 12.97 -0.07
C TRP A 71 9.65 13.34 -0.20
N SER A 72 10.32 13.45 0.95
CA SER A 72 11.74 13.83 1.10
C SER A 72 12.68 12.62 1.01
N ASP A 73 13.88 12.76 1.60
CA ASP A 73 14.82 11.66 1.81
C ASP A 73 14.27 10.58 2.78
N ASP A 74 13.36 10.93 3.69
CA ASP A 74 12.63 10.00 4.55
C ASP A 74 11.94 8.90 3.75
N GLY A 75 11.03 9.30 2.86
CA GLY A 75 10.30 8.37 2.01
C GLY A 75 11.19 7.67 0.99
N ALA A 76 12.11 8.41 0.37
CA ALA A 76 13.00 7.86 -0.65
C ALA A 76 13.92 6.76 -0.08
N LEU A 77 14.58 7.00 1.05
CA LEU A 77 15.46 6.02 1.69
C LEU A 77 14.70 4.87 2.34
N MET A 78 13.48 5.10 2.84
CA MET A 78 12.58 4.05 3.29
C MET A 78 12.21 3.11 2.15
N LEU A 79 11.83 3.63 0.97
CA LEU A 79 11.54 2.82 -0.23
C LEU A 79 12.79 2.10 -0.75
N ALA A 80 13.97 2.73 -0.71
CA ALA A 80 15.24 2.11 -1.06
C ALA A 80 15.54 0.88 -0.18
N LEU A 81 15.33 1.00 1.14
CA LEU A 81 15.49 -0.12 2.06
C LEU A 81 14.45 -1.22 1.81
N LEU A 82 13.19 -0.85 1.59
CA LEU A 82 12.14 -1.82 1.26
C LEU A 82 12.48 -2.63 0.01
N ASP A 83 12.90 -1.96 -1.06
CA ASP A 83 13.28 -2.64 -2.30
C ASP A 83 14.52 -3.53 -2.12
N SER A 84 15.50 -3.11 -1.33
CA SER A 84 16.66 -3.95 -0.97
C SER A 84 16.20 -5.25 -0.31
N LEU A 85 15.40 -5.16 0.74
CA LEU A 85 14.90 -6.32 1.49
C LEU A 85 14.08 -7.28 0.63
N LEU A 86 13.23 -6.74 -0.25
CA LEU A 86 12.41 -7.54 -1.16
C LEU A 86 13.19 -8.17 -2.32
N SER A 87 14.35 -7.62 -2.69
CA SER A 87 15.14 -8.09 -3.83
C SER A 87 16.32 -8.97 -3.45
N ALA A 88 17.02 -8.62 -2.36
CA ALA A 88 18.27 -9.26 -1.93
C ALA A 88 18.16 -9.92 -0.55
N GLY A 89 17.02 -9.78 0.14
CA GLY A 89 16.93 -10.14 1.55
C GLY A 89 17.72 -9.16 2.43
N PHE A 90 18.22 -9.64 3.58
CA PHE A 90 19.03 -8.79 4.44
C PHE A 90 20.48 -8.72 3.95
N ASP A 91 20.82 -7.67 3.22
CA ASP A 91 22.14 -7.39 2.67
C ASP A 91 22.47 -5.90 2.82
N THR A 92 23.37 -5.55 3.73
CA THR A 92 23.76 -4.16 4.02
C THR A 92 24.54 -3.51 2.86
N ASP A 93 25.23 -4.29 2.03
CA ASP A 93 25.92 -3.75 0.85
C ASP A 93 24.91 -3.40 -0.26
N ASP A 94 23.80 -4.18 -0.40
CA ASP A 94 22.71 -3.80 -1.29
C ASP A 94 21.96 -2.57 -0.79
N GLN A 95 21.71 -2.47 0.51
CA GLN A 95 21.13 -1.27 1.13
C GLN A 95 21.99 -0.02 0.84
N ALA A 96 23.30 -0.13 1.01
CA ALA A 96 24.24 0.95 0.71
C ALA A 96 24.23 1.34 -0.78
N ARG A 97 24.23 0.36 -1.70
CA ARG A 97 24.15 0.65 -3.14
C ARG A 97 22.88 1.41 -3.52
N ARG A 98 21.73 1.03 -2.95
CA ARG A 98 20.46 1.71 -3.24
C ARG A 98 20.40 3.12 -2.63
N ALA A 99 20.96 3.31 -1.45
CA ALA A 99 21.09 4.65 -0.87
C ALA A 99 22.02 5.55 -1.71
N MET A 100 23.10 5.02 -2.26
CA MET A 100 23.94 5.75 -3.22
C MET A 100 23.21 6.04 -4.53
N ALA A 101 22.44 5.08 -5.08
CA ALA A 101 21.63 5.31 -6.28
C ALA A 101 20.55 6.40 -6.07
N TRP A 102 19.96 6.48 -4.87
CA TRP A 102 19.11 7.61 -4.52
C TRP A 102 19.88 8.93 -4.59
N ALA A 103 21.03 9.02 -3.94
CA ALA A 103 21.79 10.27 -3.87
C ALA A 103 22.39 10.71 -5.21
N ASP A 104 22.84 9.76 -6.03
CA ASP A 104 23.60 10.02 -7.26
C ASP A 104 22.72 10.06 -8.52
N GLU A 105 21.61 9.31 -8.53
CA GLU A 105 20.75 9.10 -9.70
C GLU A 105 19.29 9.56 -9.48
N GLY A 106 18.93 9.96 -8.26
CA GLY A 106 17.56 10.30 -7.89
C GLY A 106 16.61 9.09 -7.81
N ALA A 107 17.14 7.88 -7.70
CA ALA A 107 16.32 6.70 -7.51
C ALA A 107 15.43 6.84 -6.27
N TYR A 108 14.18 6.40 -6.34
CA TYR A 108 13.16 6.52 -5.28
C TYR A 108 12.73 7.96 -4.92
N ALA A 109 13.41 9.00 -5.43
CA ALA A 109 13.02 10.39 -5.25
C ALA A 109 11.91 10.77 -6.24
N VAL A 110 10.96 11.60 -5.78
CA VAL A 110 9.87 12.10 -6.62
C VAL A 110 10.42 12.89 -7.80
N GLY A 111 10.09 12.47 -9.01
CA GLY A 111 10.60 13.09 -10.25
C GLY A 111 12.13 13.03 -10.38
N GLY A 112 12.81 12.17 -9.64
CA GLY A 112 14.27 12.07 -9.62
C GLY A 112 14.98 13.23 -8.92
N VAL A 113 14.27 14.05 -8.16
CA VAL A 113 14.83 15.24 -7.49
C VAL A 113 15.18 14.90 -6.04
N VAL A 114 16.48 14.90 -5.74
CA VAL A 114 17.01 14.69 -4.37
C VAL A 114 17.04 16.02 -3.64
N PHE A 115 16.46 16.08 -2.45
CA PHE A 115 16.50 17.23 -1.54
C PHE A 115 16.53 16.74 -0.10
N ASP A 116 16.82 17.64 0.82
CA ASP A 116 16.82 17.44 2.28
C ASP A 116 17.78 16.35 2.80
N MET A 117 18.88 16.13 2.11
CA MET A 117 19.87 15.14 2.55
C MET A 117 20.57 15.55 3.85
N GLY A 118 20.37 14.83 4.93
CA GLY A 118 21.03 15.05 6.22
C GLY A 118 22.55 14.91 6.14
N GLY A 119 23.27 15.76 6.88
CA GLY A 119 24.75 15.78 6.85
C GLY A 119 25.42 14.45 7.28
N ALA A 120 24.83 13.71 8.22
CA ALA A 120 25.34 12.39 8.63
C ALA A 120 25.16 11.36 7.50
N THR A 121 24.02 11.37 6.81
CA THR A 121 23.75 10.53 5.63
C THR A 121 24.74 10.85 4.52
N TRP A 122 24.92 12.13 4.20
CA TRP A 122 25.90 12.57 3.21
C TRP A 122 27.31 12.05 3.49
N THR A 123 27.77 12.21 4.76
CA THR A 123 29.09 11.75 5.20
C THR A 123 29.25 10.23 5.08
N ALA A 124 28.20 9.47 5.42
CA ALA A 124 28.21 8.02 5.29
C ALA A 124 28.28 7.57 3.81
N LEU A 125 27.50 8.21 2.92
CA LEU A 125 27.54 7.94 1.49
C LEU A 125 28.91 8.24 0.88
N ASP A 126 29.58 9.32 1.33
CA ASP A 126 30.93 9.63 0.89
C ASP A 126 31.94 8.58 1.34
N ARG A 127 31.83 8.09 2.57
CA ARG A 127 32.65 6.96 3.06
C ARG A 127 32.39 5.67 2.26
N LEU A 128 31.16 5.38 1.90
CA LEU A 128 30.80 4.23 1.06
C LEU A 128 31.44 4.34 -0.34
N ARG A 129 31.39 5.52 -0.97
CA ARG A 129 32.07 5.78 -2.25
C ARG A 129 33.59 5.61 -2.15
N ALA A 130 34.16 5.89 -0.98
CA ALA A 130 35.57 5.66 -0.69
C ALA A 130 35.92 4.18 -0.38
N GLY A 131 34.94 3.26 -0.41
CA GLY A 131 35.13 1.83 -0.19
C GLY A 131 35.05 1.39 1.27
N THR A 132 34.51 2.21 2.17
CA THR A 132 34.24 1.78 3.55
C THR A 132 33.15 0.70 3.56
N PRO A 133 33.30 -0.41 4.29
CA PRO A 133 32.25 -1.43 4.42
C PRO A 133 30.93 -0.82 4.93
N ALA A 134 29.79 -1.29 4.41
CA ALA A 134 28.48 -0.69 4.66
C ALA A 134 28.18 -0.48 6.15
N GLU A 135 28.41 -1.50 6.99
CA GLU A 135 28.15 -1.42 8.44
C GLU A 135 29.14 -0.57 9.24
N GLN A 136 30.11 0.04 8.58
CA GLN A 136 31.11 0.92 9.19
C GLN A 136 31.06 2.35 8.64
N ALA A 137 30.17 2.60 7.66
CA ALA A 137 30.07 3.90 7.00
C ALA A 137 29.42 4.97 7.89
N GLY A 138 28.42 4.58 8.69
CA GLY A 138 27.77 5.48 9.64
C GLY A 138 28.71 5.99 10.72
N ASP A 139 28.67 7.31 10.96
CA ASP A 139 29.48 7.93 12.01
C ASP A 139 29.01 7.45 13.40
N PRO A 140 29.93 6.94 14.26
CA PRO A 140 29.60 6.49 15.61
C PRO A 140 29.09 7.59 16.55
N GLU A 141 29.33 8.87 16.22
CA GLU A 141 28.84 10.02 16.96
C GLU A 141 27.58 10.67 16.35
N ALA A 142 27.10 10.17 15.19
CA ALA A 142 25.93 10.72 14.53
C ALA A 142 24.66 10.40 15.31
N LYS A 143 24.06 11.40 15.93
CA LYS A 143 22.83 11.33 16.74
C LYS A 143 21.60 11.86 16.00
N GLY A 144 21.70 12.05 14.68
CA GLY A 144 20.58 12.41 13.81
C GLY A 144 19.60 11.25 13.63
N ASN A 145 18.42 11.57 13.14
CA ASN A 145 17.31 10.63 12.94
C ASN A 145 17.31 9.91 11.59
N GLY A 146 18.26 10.19 10.67
CA GLY A 146 18.27 9.68 9.30
C GLY A 146 18.40 8.15 9.15
N ALA A 147 18.74 7.41 10.22
CA ALA A 147 18.56 5.97 10.22
C ALA A 147 17.14 5.57 10.67
N LEU A 148 16.58 6.27 11.66
CA LEU A 148 15.26 5.97 12.23
C LEU A 148 14.15 6.18 11.20
N MET A 149 14.19 7.29 10.47
CA MET A 149 13.20 7.65 9.46
C MET A 149 12.99 6.56 8.40
N ARG A 150 14.03 5.80 8.05
CA ARG A 150 13.97 4.80 6.97
C ARG A 150 13.86 3.34 7.44
N ILE A 151 13.87 3.05 8.75
CA ILE A 151 14.07 1.68 9.28
C ILE A 151 12.82 0.80 9.24
N LEU A 152 11.64 1.38 9.07
CA LEU A 152 10.33 0.70 9.11
C LEU A 152 10.27 -0.60 8.29
N PRO A 153 10.80 -0.68 7.04
CA PRO A 153 10.72 -1.87 6.21
C PRO A 153 11.28 -3.14 6.84
N LEU A 154 12.26 -3.04 7.75
CA LEU A 154 12.78 -4.21 8.46
C LEU A 154 11.71 -4.90 9.31
N ALA A 155 10.90 -4.12 10.03
CA ALA A 155 9.79 -4.68 10.78
C ALA A 155 8.70 -5.29 9.89
N LEU A 156 8.49 -4.75 8.68
CA LEU A 156 7.47 -5.22 7.75
C LEU A 156 7.88 -6.53 7.06
N VAL A 157 9.10 -6.58 6.52
CA VAL A 157 9.61 -7.74 5.75
C VAL A 157 10.09 -8.87 6.69
N SER A 158 10.76 -8.51 7.78
CA SER A 158 11.36 -9.47 8.73
C SER A 158 10.47 -9.79 9.94
N ARG A 159 9.16 -9.58 9.83
CA ARG A 159 8.17 -9.75 10.91
C ARG A 159 8.13 -11.16 11.51
N ASP A 160 8.52 -12.16 10.73
CA ASP A 160 8.51 -13.58 11.14
C ASP A 160 9.82 -14.06 11.77
N LEU A 161 10.88 -13.22 11.79
CA LEU A 161 12.13 -13.53 12.49
C LEU A 161 11.93 -13.56 14.00
N ASP A 162 12.81 -14.26 14.71
CA ASP A 162 12.86 -14.13 16.17
C ASP A 162 13.31 -12.73 16.60
N GLU A 163 13.03 -12.35 17.84
CA GLU A 163 13.28 -11.00 18.34
C GLU A 163 14.79 -10.62 18.32
N PRO A 164 15.72 -11.49 18.75
CA PRO A 164 17.14 -11.17 18.70
C PRO A 164 17.68 -11.00 17.28
N GLU A 165 17.20 -11.78 16.31
CA GLU A 165 17.63 -11.69 14.93
C GLU A 165 17.11 -10.40 14.28
N LEU A 166 15.83 -10.04 14.51
CA LEU A 166 15.27 -8.79 14.05
C LEU A 166 16.04 -7.59 14.61
N VAL A 167 16.32 -7.56 15.92
CA VAL A 167 17.09 -6.49 16.54
C VAL A 167 18.48 -6.39 15.91
N GLU A 168 19.18 -7.52 15.70
CA GLU A 168 20.51 -7.53 15.08
C GLU A 168 20.47 -6.95 13.65
N HIS A 169 19.49 -7.33 12.83
CA HIS A 169 19.30 -6.77 11.49
C HIS A 169 19.08 -5.26 11.53
N ILE A 170 18.24 -4.76 12.46
CA ILE A 170 17.96 -3.33 12.60
C ILE A 170 19.23 -2.56 13.00
N LEU A 171 19.99 -3.06 13.99
CA LEU A 171 21.24 -2.43 14.42
C LEU A 171 22.25 -2.34 13.27
N ARG A 172 22.41 -3.41 12.48
CA ARG A 172 23.32 -3.44 11.32
C ARG A 172 22.87 -2.47 10.23
N ALA A 173 21.58 -2.42 9.90
CA ALA A 173 21.03 -1.50 8.91
C ALA A 173 21.14 -0.02 9.33
N SER A 174 20.98 0.29 10.64
CA SER A 174 21.20 1.63 11.17
C SER A 174 22.61 2.11 10.89
N ARG A 175 23.62 1.25 11.10
CA ARG A 175 25.04 1.58 10.94
C ARG A 175 25.47 1.91 9.52
N VAL A 176 24.66 1.62 8.52
CA VAL A 176 24.94 2.02 7.13
C VAL A 176 25.04 3.55 7.00
N THR A 177 24.28 4.30 7.81
CA THR A 177 24.30 5.77 7.82
C THR A 177 24.58 6.39 9.19
N HIS A 178 24.15 5.76 10.30
CA HIS A 178 24.25 6.29 11.65
C HIS A 178 24.74 5.21 12.61
N GLY A 179 25.93 5.39 13.15
CA GLY A 179 26.60 4.39 14.00
C GLY A 179 26.45 4.61 15.51
N SER A 180 25.83 5.71 15.97
CA SER A 180 25.72 6.00 17.41
C SER A 180 24.83 5.00 18.14
N ALA A 181 25.10 4.77 19.43
CA ALA A 181 24.26 3.93 20.28
C ALA A 181 22.81 4.45 20.33
N GLU A 182 22.64 5.76 20.44
CA GLU A 182 21.34 6.42 20.49
C GLU A 182 20.50 6.15 19.22
N SER A 183 21.09 6.25 18.00
CA SER A 183 20.39 5.94 16.75
C SER A 183 20.05 4.47 16.62
N GLN A 184 20.96 3.56 17.02
CA GLN A 184 20.72 2.13 16.99
C GLN A 184 19.58 1.71 17.94
N ILE A 185 19.55 2.26 19.16
CA ILE A 185 18.50 2.02 20.16
C ILE A 185 17.14 2.51 19.65
N ALA A 186 17.07 3.72 19.09
CA ALA A 186 15.86 4.28 18.52
C ALA A 186 15.29 3.38 17.41
N CYS A 187 16.15 2.96 16.47
CA CYS A 187 15.76 2.07 15.38
C CYS A 187 15.25 0.71 15.90
N ALA A 188 15.95 0.10 16.86
CA ALA A 188 15.56 -1.18 17.42
C ALA A 188 14.21 -1.10 18.15
N LEU A 189 14.01 -0.08 18.97
CA LEU A 189 12.76 0.14 19.69
C LEU A 189 11.60 0.38 18.73
N TYR A 190 11.79 1.22 17.71
CA TYR A 190 10.80 1.49 16.68
C TYR A 190 10.39 0.22 15.91
N GLY A 191 11.36 -0.58 15.47
CA GLY A 191 11.09 -1.81 14.74
C GLY A 191 10.38 -2.87 15.57
N LEU A 192 10.72 -3.00 16.87
CA LEU A 192 10.01 -3.91 17.78
C LEU A 192 8.56 -3.47 18.01
N ILE A 193 8.30 -2.17 18.19
CA ILE A 193 6.94 -1.62 18.30
C ILE A 193 6.15 -1.90 17.03
N ALA A 194 6.70 -1.57 15.87
CA ALA A 194 6.05 -1.80 14.57
C ALA A 194 5.68 -3.27 14.37
N ARG A 195 6.58 -4.21 14.71
CA ARG A 195 6.33 -5.65 14.65
C ARG A 195 5.15 -6.08 15.54
N LEU A 196 5.06 -5.57 16.78
CA LEU A 196 3.94 -5.88 17.67
C LEU A 196 2.61 -5.35 17.15
N ILE A 197 2.61 -4.14 16.59
CA ILE A 197 1.43 -3.57 15.93
C ILE A 197 1.00 -4.45 14.75
N LEU A 198 1.92 -4.87 13.88
CA LEU A 198 1.63 -5.78 12.77
C LEU A 198 1.06 -7.12 13.23
N ALA A 199 1.53 -7.62 14.37
CA ALA A 199 0.99 -8.82 15.00
C ALA A 199 -0.43 -8.63 15.59
N GLY A 200 -0.99 -7.40 15.53
CA GLY A 200 -2.32 -7.05 16.01
C GLY A 200 -2.36 -6.73 17.50
N ASP A 201 -1.26 -6.23 18.08
CA ASP A 201 -1.30 -5.65 19.42
C ASP A 201 -2.02 -4.30 19.34
N ASP A 202 -3.18 -4.21 19.96
CA ASP A 202 -4.09 -3.06 19.95
C ASP A 202 -3.87 -2.10 21.14
N ASP A 203 -2.92 -2.42 22.03
CA ASP A 203 -2.55 -1.59 23.17
C ASP A 203 -1.14 -1.00 22.95
N ARG A 204 -1.12 0.27 22.57
CA ARG A 204 0.11 1.01 22.26
C ARG A 204 1.07 1.08 23.46
N ALA A 205 0.56 1.32 24.66
CA ALA A 205 1.38 1.38 25.87
C ALA A 205 2.02 0.00 26.16
N ARG A 206 1.25 -1.08 26.04
CA ARG A 206 1.74 -2.46 26.20
C ARG A 206 2.79 -2.79 25.13
N ALA A 207 2.59 -2.38 23.88
CA ALA A 207 3.55 -2.59 22.80
C ALA A 207 4.89 -1.91 23.11
N LEU A 208 4.87 -0.65 23.56
CA LEU A 208 6.07 0.06 23.98
C LEU A 208 6.78 -0.64 25.16
N ASP A 209 6.05 -0.95 26.22
CA ASP A 209 6.63 -1.58 27.42
C ASP A 209 7.21 -2.97 27.12
N ARG A 210 6.57 -3.72 26.22
CA ARG A 210 7.09 -5.00 25.78
C ARG A 210 8.37 -4.82 24.97
N SER A 211 8.38 -3.91 24.01
CA SER A 211 9.55 -3.61 23.18
C SER A 211 10.75 -3.14 24.01
N ARG A 212 10.53 -2.30 25.03
CA ARG A 212 11.57 -1.90 25.99
C ARG A 212 12.19 -3.09 26.72
N ARG A 213 11.35 -4.00 27.24
CA ARG A 213 11.85 -5.20 27.94
C ARG A 213 12.60 -6.15 27.00
N GLU A 214 12.15 -6.31 25.77
CA GLU A 214 12.79 -7.16 24.78
C GLU A 214 14.16 -6.58 24.37
N LEU A 215 14.21 -5.29 24.07
CA LEU A 215 15.46 -4.61 23.75
C LEU A 215 16.44 -4.66 24.93
N ARG A 216 16.00 -4.39 26.15
CA ARG A 216 16.85 -4.46 27.36
C ARG A 216 17.47 -5.85 27.53
N ARG A 217 16.70 -6.92 27.40
CA ARG A 217 17.20 -8.29 27.47
C ARG A 217 18.25 -8.59 26.40
N PHE A 218 18.05 -8.06 25.18
CA PHE A 218 19.02 -8.18 24.10
C PHE A 218 20.33 -7.48 24.47
N LEU A 219 20.24 -6.23 24.94
CA LEU A 219 21.40 -5.41 25.31
C LEU A 219 22.17 -6.00 26.51
N GLU A 220 21.47 -6.53 27.52
CA GLU A 220 22.08 -7.23 28.65
C GLU A 220 22.87 -8.48 28.21
N ALA A 221 22.36 -9.18 27.19
CA ALA A 221 22.98 -10.41 26.71
C ALA A 221 24.10 -10.18 25.69
N ARG A 222 24.00 -9.15 24.82
CA ARG A 222 24.86 -8.99 23.65
C ARG A 222 25.50 -7.60 23.51
N GLY A 223 25.08 -6.60 24.30
CA GLY A 223 25.48 -5.20 24.12
C GLY A 223 24.93 -4.61 22.82
N LEU A 224 25.64 -3.61 22.29
CA LEU A 224 25.40 -3.04 20.95
C LEU A 224 26.55 -3.47 20.01
N PRO A 225 26.38 -4.58 19.29
CA PRO A 225 27.42 -5.09 18.40
C PRO A 225 27.84 -4.04 17.37
N GLY A 226 29.16 -3.75 17.29
CA GLY A 226 29.70 -2.76 16.35
C GLY A 226 29.57 -1.30 16.80
N SER A 227 28.97 -0.99 17.94
CA SER A 227 28.98 0.35 18.51
C SER A 227 30.34 0.67 19.12
N ARG A 228 30.86 1.89 18.87
CA ARG A 228 32.08 2.39 19.49
C ARG A 228 31.79 3.16 20.78
N SER A 229 30.59 3.73 20.92
CA SER A 229 30.16 4.53 22.07
C SER A 229 29.65 3.69 23.24
N ALA A 230 29.23 2.45 22.99
CA ALA A 230 28.70 1.53 24.00
C ALA A 230 29.18 0.09 23.71
N PRO A 231 30.50 -0.20 23.90
CA PRO A 231 31.06 -1.50 23.52
C PRO A 231 30.72 -2.64 24.49
N THR A 232 30.24 -2.35 25.70
CA THR A 232 29.87 -3.35 26.69
C THR A 232 28.34 -3.42 26.90
N PRO A 233 27.79 -4.57 27.34
CA PRO A 233 26.37 -4.68 27.69
C PRO A 233 25.91 -3.66 28.74
N SER A 234 26.76 -3.34 29.75
CA SER A 234 26.43 -2.36 30.79
C SER A 234 26.30 -0.94 30.22
N GLU A 235 27.19 -0.55 29.30
CA GLU A 235 27.14 0.75 28.63
C GLU A 235 25.94 0.82 27.69
N ALA A 236 25.64 -0.26 26.97
CA ALA A 236 24.46 -0.33 26.09
C ALA A 236 23.13 -0.19 26.86
N VAL A 237 23.05 -0.79 28.06
CA VAL A 237 21.88 -0.62 28.94
C VAL A 237 21.81 0.81 29.50
N ALA A 238 22.95 1.42 29.85
CA ALA A 238 22.98 2.81 30.32
C ALA A 238 22.53 3.80 29.22
N GLU A 239 22.89 3.55 27.96
CA GLU A 239 22.39 4.34 26.82
C GLU A 239 20.87 4.17 26.62
N LEU A 240 20.33 2.95 26.80
CA LEU A 240 18.88 2.74 26.79
C LEU A 240 18.20 3.49 27.93
N ASP A 241 18.75 3.45 29.16
CA ASP A 241 18.20 4.18 30.29
C ASP A 241 18.17 5.69 30.04
N ALA A 242 19.25 6.23 29.45
CA ALA A 242 19.34 7.65 29.08
C ALA A 242 18.33 8.01 27.98
N PHE A 243 18.14 7.13 26.96
CA PHE A 243 17.15 7.28 25.91
C PHE A 243 15.72 7.29 26.45
N GLU A 244 15.39 6.39 27.37
CA GLU A 244 14.08 6.30 28.02
C GLU A 244 13.78 7.49 28.94
N ALA A 245 14.81 8.07 29.56
CA ALA A 245 14.70 9.23 30.44
C ALA A 245 14.57 10.58 29.72
N TRP A 246 14.68 10.59 28.37
CA TRP A 246 14.57 11.81 27.58
C TRP A 246 13.20 12.47 27.73
N ALA A 247 13.17 13.75 28.15
CA ALA A 247 11.94 14.46 28.49
C ALA A 247 11.49 15.47 27.43
N GLU A 248 12.42 15.94 26.59
CA GLU A 248 12.11 16.96 25.58
C GLU A 248 11.25 16.39 24.45
N ARG A 249 10.35 17.24 23.90
CA ARG A 249 9.43 16.92 22.81
C ARG A 249 9.30 18.14 21.92
N GLU A 250 10.28 18.35 21.06
CA GLU A 250 10.37 19.58 20.26
C GLU A 250 10.42 19.30 18.74
N GLY A 251 10.31 18.02 18.33
CA GLY A 251 10.38 17.64 16.93
C GLY A 251 11.70 17.99 16.25
N ARG A 252 12.81 17.96 16.99
CA ARG A 252 14.14 18.26 16.45
C ARG A 252 14.74 17.05 15.74
N GLY A 253 15.70 17.27 14.82
CA GLY A 253 16.42 16.24 14.08
C GLY A 253 17.34 15.33 14.91
N ARG A 254 17.40 15.47 16.25
CA ARG A 254 18.07 14.50 17.14
C ARG A 254 17.18 13.27 17.30
N VAL A 255 17.72 12.10 17.05
CA VAL A 255 16.97 10.85 16.96
C VAL A 255 16.09 10.54 18.18
N VAL A 256 16.55 10.82 19.39
CA VAL A 256 15.78 10.58 20.63
C VAL A 256 14.59 11.52 20.71
N ASP A 257 14.73 12.78 20.32
CA ASP A 257 13.63 13.75 20.30
C ASP A 257 12.61 13.42 19.21
N SER A 258 13.08 13.14 17.97
CA SER A 258 12.20 12.69 16.87
C SER A 258 11.40 11.44 17.26
N PHE A 259 12.06 10.44 17.87
CA PHE A 259 11.39 9.20 18.31
C PHE A 259 10.27 9.49 19.30
N TRP A 260 10.57 10.24 20.39
CA TRP A 260 9.58 10.46 21.43
C TRP A 260 8.49 11.45 21.03
N SER A 261 8.80 12.47 20.21
CA SER A 261 7.80 13.36 19.63
C SER A 261 6.85 12.60 18.73
N ALA A 262 7.35 11.76 17.84
CA ALA A 262 6.53 10.91 16.97
C ALA A 262 5.73 9.88 17.76
N TRP A 263 6.33 9.25 18.78
CA TRP A 263 5.62 8.32 19.65
C TRP A 263 4.46 8.98 20.38
N ASP A 264 4.69 10.14 21.01
CA ASP A 264 3.64 10.83 21.77
C ASP A 264 2.50 11.29 20.85
N ALA A 265 2.80 11.77 19.65
CA ALA A 265 1.81 12.11 18.63
C ALA A 265 0.96 10.89 18.23
N PHE A 266 1.59 9.75 17.98
CA PHE A 266 0.91 8.49 17.66
C PHE A 266 0.13 7.93 18.85
N ALA A 267 0.74 7.91 20.04
CA ALA A 267 0.15 7.28 21.22
C ALA A 267 -1.13 8.00 21.71
N ALA A 268 -1.21 9.30 21.52
CA ALA A 268 -2.37 10.11 21.93
C ALA A 268 -3.51 10.18 20.89
N ALA A 269 -3.26 9.76 19.65
CA ALA A 269 -4.20 9.96 18.54
C ALA A 269 -5.32 8.92 18.50
N ASP A 270 -6.51 9.34 18.07
CA ASP A 270 -7.67 8.48 17.86
C ASP A 270 -7.77 7.95 16.41
N ASP A 271 -7.06 8.59 15.45
CA ASP A 271 -7.01 8.22 14.04
C ASP A 271 -5.65 8.59 13.42
N TYR A 272 -5.42 8.14 12.20
CA TYR A 272 -4.19 8.41 11.46
C TYR A 272 -3.95 9.92 11.27
N ARG A 273 -4.98 10.68 10.84
CA ARG A 273 -4.88 12.13 10.60
C ARG A 273 -4.45 12.87 11.87
N ALA A 274 -5.06 12.54 13.00
CA ALA A 274 -4.73 13.16 14.28
C ALA A 274 -3.26 12.91 14.67
N ALA A 275 -2.75 11.70 14.48
CA ALA A 275 -1.35 11.36 14.75
C ALA A 275 -0.36 12.21 13.93
N VAL A 276 -0.56 12.26 12.61
CA VAL A 276 0.36 12.96 11.71
C VAL A 276 0.28 14.47 11.88
N VAL A 277 -0.93 15.03 12.03
CA VAL A 277 -1.13 16.46 12.31
C VAL A 277 -0.49 16.86 13.64
N ALA A 278 -0.58 16.03 14.68
CA ALA A 278 0.07 16.29 15.96
C ALA A 278 1.60 16.27 15.81
N ALA A 279 2.15 15.35 15.03
CA ALA A 279 3.58 15.27 14.75
C ALA A 279 4.11 16.53 14.02
N VAL A 280 3.42 16.99 12.98
CA VAL A 280 3.79 18.23 12.27
C VAL A 280 3.76 19.47 13.20
N ARG A 281 2.83 19.53 14.13
CA ARG A 281 2.67 20.68 15.07
C ARG A 281 3.82 20.86 16.05
N TYR A 282 4.70 19.88 16.24
CA TYR A 282 5.93 20.11 17.01
C TYR A 282 6.80 21.18 16.35
N GLY A 283 6.75 21.36 15.04
CA GLY A 283 7.69 22.20 14.31
C GLY A 283 9.05 21.50 14.17
N GLY A 284 10.08 22.27 13.86
CA GLY A 284 11.43 21.73 13.67
C GLY A 284 11.53 20.82 12.44
N ASP A 285 11.85 19.58 12.65
CA ASP A 285 11.99 18.50 11.67
C ASP A 285 10.63 17.79 11.50
N THR A 286 9.74 18.45 10.77
CA THR A 286 8.32 18.08 10.71
C THR A 286 8.03 16.90 9.80
N ASP A 287 8.74 16.75 8.72
CA ASP A 287 8.61 15.63 7.77
C ASP A 287 9.09 14.32 8.40
N THR A 288 10.28 14.29 8.97
CA THR A 288 10.78 13.11 9.70
C THR A 288 9.89 12.73 10.88
N THR A 289 9.50 13.71 11.73
CA THR A 289 8.64 13.41 12.88
C THR A 289 7.29 12.85 12.44
N ALA A 290 6.71 13.42 11.37
CA ALA A 290 5.43 12.97 10.83
C ALA A 290 5.55 11.65 10.03
N ALA A 291 6.67 11.39 9.35
CA ALA A 291 6.95 10.11 8.70
C ALA A 291 7.02 8.96 9.71
N ILE A 292 7.77 9.14 10.80
CA ILE A 292 7.91 8.14 11.88
C ILE A 292 6.55 7.87 12.54
N ALA A 293 5.81 8.92 12.92
CA ALA A 293 4.48 8.78 13.51
C ALA A 293 3.48 8.15 12.52
N GLY A 294 3.51 8.59 11.26
CA GLY A 294 2.65 8.12 10.19
C GLY A 294 2.87 6.65 9.84
N GLY A 295 4.10 6.17 9.87
CA GLY A 295 4.42 4.75 9.68
C GLY A 295 3.79 3.84 10.75
N LEU A 296 3.90 4.22 12.05
CA LEU A 296 3.25 3.49 13.14
C LEU A 296 1.72 3.62 13.09
N ALA A 297 1.20 4.84 12.87
CA ALA A 297 -0.23 5.09 12.80
C ALA A 297 -0.87 4.34 11.62
N GLY A 298 -0.23 4.36 10.45
CA GLY A 298 -0.70 3.63 9.28
C GLY A 298 -0.70 2.11 9.49
N ALA A 299 0.31 1.55 10.17
CA ALA A 299 0.32 0.15 10.58
C ALA A 299 -0.78 -0.18 11.59
N TYR A 300 -1.06 0.75 12.52
CA TYR A 300 -2.02 0.55 13.60
C TYR A 300 -3.47 0.69 13.13
N PHE A 301 -3.81 1.79 12.46
CA PHE A 301 -5.16 2.10 11.98
C PHE A 301 -5.48 1.46 10.61
N GLY A 302 -4.45 1.06 9.84
CA GLY A 302 -4.58 0.50 8.50
C GLY A 302 -4.75 1.55 7.41
N ILE A 303 -4.55 1.14 6.14
CA ILE A 303 -4.61 2.05 4.97
C ILE A 303 -5.96 2.77 4.82
N THR A 304 -7.06 2.17 5.28
CA THR A 304 -8.39 2.76 5.16
C THR A 304 -8.61 3.99 6.05
N ASP A 305 -7.74 4.20 7.04
CA ASP A 305 -7.76 5.36 7.93
C ASP A 305 -6.82 6.48 7.45
N VAL A 306 -5.90 6.18 6.53
CA VAL A 306 -5.12 7.20 5.83
C VAL A 306 -6.06 8.02 4.94
N PRO A 307 -6.10 9.36 5.06
CA PRO A 307 -6.99 10.19 4.24
C PRO A 307 -6.80 9.92 2.75
N LEU A 308 -7.90 9.62 2.07
CA LEU A 308 -7.86 9.27 0.66
C LEU A 308 -7.21 10.36 -0.19
N GLU A 309 -7.55 11.63 0.09
CA GLU A 309 -7.00 12.79 -0.61
C GLU A 309 -5.46 12.93 -0.43
N TRP A 310 -4.89 12.46 0.68
CA TRP A 310 -3.44 12.43 0.88
C TRP A 310 -2.82 11.26 0.11
N HIS A 311 -3.42 10.09 0.21
CA HIS A 311 -2.95 8.87 -0.46
C HIS A 311 -2.92 9.05 -1.99
N ILE A 312 -4.01 9.51 -2.60
CA ILE A 312 -4.06 9.75 -4.05
C ILE A 312 -3.30 11.01 -4.48
N GLY A 313 -3.08 11.94 -3.55
CA GLY A 313 -2.31 13.17 -3.76
C GLY A 313 -0.79 12.99 -3.75
N LEU A 314 -0.28 11.81 -3.37
CA LEU A 314 1.16 11.51 -3.45
C LEU A 314 1.62 11.50 -4.90
N ARG A 315 2.73 12.16 -5.16
CA ARG A 315 3.41 12.13 -6.47
C ARG A 315 4.17 10.80 -6.60
N ASP A 316 4.41 10.37 -7.84
CA ASP A 316 5.11 9.11 -8.14
C ASP A 316 4.59 7.88 -7.35
N ARG A 317 3.30 7.91 -6.94
CA ARG A 317 2.64 6.81 -6.25
C ARG A 317 2.85 5.43 -6.92
N PRO A 318 2.90 5.29 -8.26
CA PRO A 318 3.18 4.01 -8.90
C PRO A 318 4.54 3.39 -8.53
N LEU A 319 5.54 4.21 -8.15
CA LEU A 319 6.81 3.71 -7.64
C LEU A 319 6.63 2.99 -6.29
N ALA A 320 5.95 3.64 -5.35
CA ALA A 320 5.64 3.07 -4.04
C ALA A 320 4.73 1.84 -4.17
N GLN A 321 3.69 1.91 -5.05
CA GLN A 321 2.72 0.83 -5.22
C GLN A 321 3.36 -0.49 -5.65
N ARG A 322 4.33 -0.45 -6.58
CA ARG A 322 5.05 -1.68 -6.98
C ARG A 322 5.76 -2.36 -5.81
N LEU A 323 6.31 -1.59 -4.88
CA LEU A 323 6.98 -2.13 -3.70
C LEU A 323 5.97 -2.62 -2.65
N VAL A 324 4.87 -1.90 -2.47
CA VAL A 324 3.75 -2.32 -1.60
C VAL A 324 3.15 -3.63 -2.09
N ASP A 325 2.89 -3.78 -3.38
CA ASP A 325 2.37 -5.01 -3.96
C ASP A 325 3.30 -6.19 -3.68
N ARG A 326 4.61 -6.03 -3.94
CA ARG A 326 5.62 -7.05 -3.63
C ARG A 326 5.69 -7.39 -2.13
N LEU A 327 5.56 -6.39 -1.26
CA LEU A 327 5.52 -6.60 0.18
C LEU A 327 4.30 -7.43 0.60
N ILE A 328 3.12 -7.11 0.07
CA ILE A 328 1.87 -7.83 0.36
C ILE A 328 1.96 -9.29 -0.12
N GLU A 329 2.59 -9.54 -1.26
CA GLU A 329 2.79 -10.89 -1.80
C GLU A 329 3.67 -11.79 -0.91
N THR A 330 4.51 -11.20 -0.05
CA THR A 330 5.27 -11.98 0.94
C THR A 330 4.38 -12.59 2.03
N ASP A 331 3.12 -12.13 2.16
CA ASP A 331 2.19 -12.67 3.14
C ASP A 331 1.47 -13.91 2.60
N THR A 332 2.00 -15.07 2.95
CA THR A 332 1.39 -16.37 2.67
C THR A 332 0.83 -17.06 3.91
N SER A 333 0.99 -16.45 5.07
CA SER A 333 0.80 -17.08 6.39
C SER A 333 -0.65 -17.46 6.69
N GLU A 334 -1.61 -16.66 6.28
CA GLU A 334 -3.04 -16.86 6.59
C GLU A 334 -3.79 -17.73 5.55
N TRP A 335 -3.18 -18.03 4.40
CA TRP A 335 -3.86 -18.58 3.22
C TRP A 335 -3.38 -19.97 2.79
N GLY A 336 -2.76 -20.72 3.69
CA GLY A 336 -2.28 -22.07 3.39
C GLY A 336 -1.23 -22.11 2.28
N GLY A 337 -0.36 -21.08 2.23
CA GLY A 337 0.70 -20.93 1.25
C GLY A 337 0.28 -20.25 -0.07
N THR A 338 -0.94 -19.68 -0.15
CA THR A 338 -1.37 -18.92 -1.33
C THR A 338 -1.11 -17.44 -1.10
N ALA A 339 -0.25 -16.84 -1.92
CA ALA A 339 0.00 -15.40 -1.90
C ALA A 339 -1.23 -14.59 -2.33
N TRP A 340 -1.27 -13.32 -1.92
CA TRP A 340 -2.23 -12.35 -2.43
C TRP A 340 -1.95 -12.08 -3.91
N SER A 341 -3.00 -12.02 -4.72
CA SER A 341 -2.92 -11.53 -6.10
C SER A 341 -3.07 -10.01 -6.08
N THR A 342 -2.12 -9.31 -6.67
CA THR A 342 -2.07 -7.84 -6.72
C THR A 342 -2.20 -7.34 -8.16
N SER A 343 -2.36 -6.03 -8.34
CA SER A 343 -2.43 -5.43 -9.67
C SER A 343 -1.13 -5.58 -10.45
N SER A 344 0.00 -5.66 -9.77
CA SER A 344 1.33 -5.81 -10.38
C SER A 344 1.62 -7.24 -10.84
N THR A 345 1.23 -8.26 -10.04
CA THR A 345 1.50 -9.68 -10.37
C THR A 345 0.45 -10.31 -11.26
N ASP A 346 -0.78 -9.82 -11.21
CA ASP A 346 -1.90 -10.26 -12.04
C ASP A 346 -2.62 -9.03 -12.62
N PRO A 347 -2.04 -8.36 -13.65
CA PRO A 347 -2.63 -7.16 -14.23
C PRO A 347 -4.08 -7.39 -14.69
N LEU A 348 -4.94 -6.40 -14.45
CA LEU A 348 -6.35 -6.49 -14.83
C LEU A 348 -6.48 -6.65 -16.36
N ARG A 349 -7.19 -7.68 -16.78
CA ARG A 349 -7.45 -7.97 -18.20
C ARG A 349 -8.92 -7.87 -18.51
N VAL A 350 -9.19 -7.47 -19.75
CA VAL A 350 -10.52 -7.56 -20.36
C VAL A 350 -10.52 -8.73 -21.32
N ASP A 351 -11.38 -9.70 -21.08
CA ASP A 351 -11.59 -10.84 -21.98
C ASP A 351 -12.59 -10.41 -23.06
N PHE A 352 -12.06 -9.92 -24.19
CA PHE A 352 -12.85 -9.42 -25.30
C PHE A 352 -13.55 -10.55 -26.05
N MET A 353 -14.83 -10.32 -26.38
CA MET A 353 -15.64 -11.25 -27.16
C MET A 353 -15.36 -11.10 -28.66
N ASP A 354 -15.53 -12.19 -29.39
CA ASP A 354 -15.65 -12.13 -30.85
C ASP A 354 -17.05 -11.60 -31.23
N LEU A 355 -17.08 -10.46 -31.89
CA LEU A 355 -18.32 -9.78 -32.35
C LEU A 355 -18.72 -10.18 -33.76
N GLY A 356 -18.01 -11.12 -34.41
CA GLY A 356 -18.35 -11.59 -35.77
C GLY A 356 -19.76 -12.13 -35.88
N GLY A 357 -20.44 -11.83 -36.98
CA GLY A 357 -21.84 -12.23 -37.22
C GLY A 357 -22.90 -11.33 -36.57
N SER A 358 -22.50 -10.37 -35.71
CA SER A 358 -23.35 -9.30 -35.20
C SER A 358 -23.22 -8.00 -36.01
N ASP A 359 -24.12 -7.06 -35.81
CA ASP A 359 -24.05 -5.75 -36.44
C ASP A 359 -22.90 -4.89 -35.90
N LEU A 360 -22.36 -5.25 -34.76
CA LEU A 360 -21.20 -4.60 -34.13
C LEU A 360 -19.88 -4.85 -34.85
N ALA A 361 -19.78 -5.93 -35.62
CA ALA A 361 -18.55 -6.28 -36.34
C ALA A 361 -18.07 -5.20 -37.32
N ARG A 362 -18.95 -4.30 -37.76
CA ARG A 362 -18.67 -3.25 -38.75
C ARG A 362 -18.14 -1.96 -38.17
N GLY A 363 -18.40 -1.69 -36.88
CA GLY A 363 -18.07 -0.43 -36.22
C GLY A 363 -16.65 -0.32 -35.70
N GLY A 364 -15.90 -1.42 -35.64
CA GLY A 364 -14.54 -1.45 -35.08
C GLY A 364 -14.49 -1.38 -33.55
N GLY A 365 -15.65 -1.31 -32.87
CA GLY A 365 -15.72 -1.32 -31.42
C GLY A 365 -15.43 -2.69 -30.81
N ARG A 366 -15.20 -2.73 -29.49
CA ARG A 366 -14.93 -3.95 -28.75
C ARG A 366 -15.77 -4.01 -27.46
N ALA A 367 -16.15 -5.20 -27.07
CA ALA A 367 -16.80 -5.45 -25.78
C ALA A 367 -16.18 -6.68 -25.12
N GLY A 368 -16.00 -6.61 -23.82
CA GLY A 368 -15.40 -7.71 -23.07
C GLY A 368 -15.77 -7.67 -21.59
N MET A 369 -15.34 -8.70 -20.88
CA MET A 369 -15.66 -8.91 -19.47
C MET A 369 -14.42 -8.78 -18.62
N THR A 370 -14.59 -8.20 -17.43
CA THR A 370 -13.55 -8.14 -16.42
C THR A 370 -14.16 -8.25 -15.02
N PHE A 371 -13.33 -8.37 -14.00
CA PHE A 371 -13.79 -8.26 -12.61
C PHE A 371 -13.63 -6.83 -12.08
N LEU A 372 -14.16 -6.57 -10.89
CA LEU A 372 -14.13 -5.26 -10.23
C LEU A 372 -12.68 -4.75 -10.08
N PRO A 373 -12.31 -3.62 -10.73
CA PRO A 373 -11.02 -2.99 -10.53
C PRO A 373 -10.78 -2.60 -9.06
N GLY A 374 -9.56 -2.68 -8.59
CA GLY A 374 -9.16 -2.28 -7.25
C GLY A 374 -9.71 -3.14 -6.11
N LYS A 375 -10.35 -4.28 -6.40
CA LYS A 375 -10.99 -5.09 -5.35
C LYS A 375 -9.98 -5.63 -4.34
N ARG A 376 -10.28 -5.43 -3.06
CA ARG A 376 -9.57 -5.97 -1.92
C ARG A 376 -10.48 -6.95 -1.20
N TYR A 377 -10.38 -8.22 -1.55
CA TYR A 377 -11.38 -9.20 -1.14
C TYR A 377 -10.82 -10.62 -1.09
N LEU A 378 -11.29 -11.37 -0.10
CA LEU A 378 -11.04 -12.80 0.02
C LEU A 378 -12.04 -13.57 -0.84
N GLY A 379 -11.72 -13.75 -2.11
CA GLY A 379 -12.61 -14.40 -3.07
C GLY A 379 -12.71 -15.90 -2.86
N TYR A 380 -13.93 -16.44 -2.81
CA TYR A 380 -14.16 -17.88 -2.68
C TYR A 380 -13.64 -18.67 -3.90
N TYR A 381 -13.68 -18.08 -5.09
CA TYR A 381 -13.27 -18.70 -6.35
C TYR A 381 -11.94 -18.15 -6.88
N SER A 382 -11.66 -16.86 -6.67
CA SER A 382 -10.50 -16.16 -7.23
C SER A 382 -9.28 -16.11 -6.32
N GLY A 383 -9.35 -16.68 -5.11
CA GLY A 383 -8.30 -16.52 -4.12
C GLY A 383 -8.28 -15.13 -3.46
N PRO A 384 -7.29 -14.86 -2.62
CA PRO A 384 -7.12 -13.56 -1.97
C PRO A 384 -6.70 -12.52 -3.01
N GLN A 385 -7.39 -11.38 -3.04
CA GLN A 385 -7.14 -10.27 -3.96
C GLN A 385 -6.85 -9.01 -3.16
N TRP A 386 -5.74 -8.35 -3.46
CA TRP A 386 -5.38 -7.06 -2.90
C TRP A 386 -4.89 -6.15 -4.01
N ARG A 387 -5.83 -5.48 -4.66
CA ARG A 387 -5.58 -4.75 -5.89
C ARG A 387 -5.55 -3.25 -5.66
N ASP A 388 -4.74 -2.57 -6.43
CA ASP A 388 -4.71 -1.11 -6.51
C ASP A 388 -5.66 -0.61 -7.61
N LEU A 389 -6.56 0.29 -7.24
CA LEU A 389 -7.60 0.76 -8.15
C LEU A 389 -7.02 1.56 -9.31
N ASP A 390 -6.07 2.46 -9.07
CA ASP A 390 -5.51 3.31 -10.12
C ASP A 390 -4.69 2.49 -11.13
N THR A 391 -3.90 1.53 -10.64
CA THR A 391 -3.16 0.59 -11.50
C THR A 391 -4.12 -0.23 -12.38
N ASP A 392 -5.23 -0.70 -11.82
CA ASP A 392 -6.24 -1.45 -12.59
C ASP A 392 -6.96 -0.57 -13.62
N LEU A 393 -7.33 0.66 -13.27
CA LEU A 393 -7.97 1.59 -14.19
C LEU A 393 -7.03 2.02 -15.31
N GLN A 394 -5.75 2.25 -14.99
CA GLN A 394 -4.73 2.51 -15.99
C GLN A 394 -4.61 1.32 -16.96
N SER A 395 -4.58 0.08 -16.44
CA SER A 395 -4.54 -1.13 -17.27
C SER A 395 -5.75 -1.23 -18.22
N LEU A 396 -6.94 -0.82 -17.79
CA LEU A 396 -8.11 -0.73 -18.68
C LEU A 396 -7.88 0.30 -19.80
N ARG A 397 -7.34 1.47 -19.50
CA ARG A 397 -7.02 2.51 -20.50
C ARG A 397 -5.98 2.02 -21.52
N GLU A 398 -4.94 1.36 -21.05
CA GLU A 398 -3.88 0.78 -21.92
C GLU A 398 -4.43 -0.28 -22.87
N GLN A 399 -5.48 -1.02 -22.48
CA GLN A 399 -6.22 -1.95 -23.34
C GLN A 399 -7.22 -1.25 -24.26
N GLY A 400 -7.30 0.08 -24.22
CA GLY A 400 -8.15 0.91 -25.07
C GLY A 400 -9.61 0.99 -24.61
N VAL A 401 -9.91 0.68 -23.35
CA VAL A 401 -11.26 0.81 -22.79
C VAL A 401 -11.66 2.29 -22.70
N ASP A 402 -12.83 2.61 -23.20
CA ASP A 402 -13.45 3.95 -23.12
C ASP A 402 -14.54 3.98 -22.05
N VAL A 403 -15.31 2.90 -21.92
CA VAL A 403 -16.46 2.78 -21.02
C VAL A 403 -16.29 1.59 -20.10
N LEU A 404 -16.43 1.80 -18.80
CA LEU A 404 -16.55 0.76 -17.79
C LEU A 404 -18.01 0.65 -17.34
N LEU A 405 -18.68 -0.43 -17.75
CA LEU A 405 -20.03 -0.76 -17.25
C LEU A 405 -19.89 -1.57 -15.96
N LEU A 406 -20.28 -0.98 -14.82
CA LEU A 406 -20.14 -1.56 -13.50
C LEU A 406 -21.48 -2.06 -12.94
N LEU A 407 -21.56 -3.38 -12.70
CA LEU A 407 -22.76 -4.07 -12.24
C LEU A 407 -22.79 -4.34 -10.72
N VAL A 408 -21.87 -3.75 -9.98
CA VAL A 408 -21.66 -4.01 -8.55
C VAL A 408 -22.52 -3.08 -7.70
N GLU A 409 -23.18 -3.62 -6.66
CA GLU A 409 -23.97 -2.85 -5.69
C GLU A 409 -23.05 -2.08 -4.71
N ASP A 410 -23.52 -0.97 -4.12
CA ASP A 410 -22.75 -0.14 -3.19
C ASP A 410 -22.25 -0.93 -1.97
N LYS A 411 -23.04 -1.84 -1.44
CA LYS A 411 -22.62 -2.73 -0.34
C LYS A 411 -21.48 -3.67 -0.73
N GLU A 412 -21.35 -4.02 -2.02
CA GLU A 412 -20.23 -4.81 -2.52
C GLU A 412 -18.99 -3.94 -2.74
N LEU A 413 -19.17 -2.70 -3.23
CA LEU A 413 -18.06 -1.72 -3.32
C LEU A 413 -17.45 -1.46 -1.94
N ALA A 414 -18.28 -1.23 -0.93
CA ALA A 414 -17.83 -1.07 0.46
C ALA A 414 -17.11 -2.32 0.97
N ARG A 415 -17.63 -3.53 0.70
CA ARG A 415 -17.01 -4.79 1.09
C ARG A 415 -15.68 -5.04 0.39
N CYS A 416 -15.56 -4.60 -0.87
CA CYS A 416 -14.34 -4.70 -1.67
C CYS A 416 -13.41 -3.49 -1.49
N ARG A 417 -13.78 -2.48 -0.67
CA ARG A 417 -13.00 -1.27 -0.33
C ARG A 417 -12.65 -0.41 -1.53
N VAL A 418 -13.60 -0.27 -2.44
CA VAL A 418 -13.48 0.52 -3.68
C VAL A 418 -14.64 1.51 -3.83
N THR A 419 -15.05 2.15 -2.75
CA THR A 419 -16.19 3.09 -2.74
C THR A 419 -15.96 4.33 -3.61
N HIS A 420 -14.71 4.67 -3.90
CA HIS A 420 -14.27 5.84 -4.71
C HIS A 420 -14.02 5.49 -6.19
N VAL A 421 -14.55 4.36 -6.67
CA VAL A 421 -14.34 3.91 -8.07
C VAL A 421 -14.86 4.89 -9.10
N GLU A 422 -15.87 5.69 -8.78
CA GLU A 422 -16.47 6.68 -9.71
C GLU A 422 -15.50 7.83 -9.96
N GLU A 423 -15.01 8.43 -8.90
CA GLU A 423 -14.05 9.55 -8.97
C GLU A 423 -12.75 9.10 -9.64
N ALA A 424 -12.26 7.91 -9.29
CA ALA A 424 -11.05 7.35 -9.86
C ALA A 424 -11.20 7.05 -11.35
N ALA A 425 -12.32 6.48 -11.80
CA ALA A 425 -12.56 6.20 -13.22
C ALA A 425 -12.55 7.49 -14.05
N VAL A 426 -13.19 8.55 -13.57
CA VAL A 426 -13.19 9.88 -14.23
C VAL A 426 -11.77 10.46 -14.30
N ALA A 427 -10.99 10.35 -13.22
CA ALA A 427 -9.61 10.81 -13.17
C ALA A 427 -8.71 10.11 -14.21
N HIS A 428 -8.99 8.83 -14.50
CA HIS A 428 -8.31 8.05 -15.53
C HIS A 428 -8.91 8.21 -16.94
N GLY A 429 -9.90 9.11 -17.12
CA GLY A 429 -10.54 9.37 -18.42
C GLY A 429 -11.41 8.23 -18.93
N LEU A 430 -11.96 7.41 -18.02
CA LEU A 430 -12.96 6.39 -18.31
C LEU A 430 -14.36 6.96 -18.10
N GLU A 431 -15.28 6.68 -19.03
CA GLU A 431 -16.72 6.85 -18.78
C GLU A 431 -17.18 5.71 -17.89
N LEU A 432 -17.68 6.01 -16.69
CA LEU A 432 -18.26 5.00 -15.82
C LEU A 432 -19.78 4.98 -15.97
N VAL A 433 -20.32 3.84 -16.36
CA VAL A 433 -21.75 3.56 -16.40
C VAL A 433 -22.09 2.59 -15.29
N ARG A 434 -23.01 2.95 -14.39
CA ARG A 434 -23.41 2.09 -13.28
C ARG A 434 -24.81 1.54 -13.47
N HIS A 435 -24.91 0.20 -13.45
CA HIS A 435 -26.20 -0.50 -13.38
C HIS A 435 -26.14 -1.66 -12.37
N PRO A 436 -26.34 -1.39 -11.06
CA PRO A 436 -26.21 -2.42 -10.04
C PRO A 436 -27.16 -3.60 -10.25
N VAL A 437 -26.62 -4.80 -10.26
CA VAL A 437 -27.37 -6.07 -10.33
C VAL A 437 -27.00 -6.90 -9.11
N ARG A 438 -28.01 -7.41 -8.38
CA ARG A 438 -27.78 -8.25 -7.21
C ARG A 438 -27.09 -9.57 -7.60
N ASP A 439 -26.09 -9.97 -6.82
CA ASP A 439 -25.36 -11.23 -7.02
C ASP A 439 -26.09 -12.41 -6.33
N PRO A 440 -26.41 -13.49 -7.01
CA PRO A 440 -26.23 -13.86 -8.44
C PRO A 440 -27.49 -13.70 -9.30
N MET A 441 -28.33 -12.72 -9.04
CA MET A 441 -29.66 -12.54 -9.60
C MET A 441 -29.68 -11.95 -11.04
N THR A 442 -30.88 -11.76 -11.55
CA THR A 442 -31.21 -10.94 -12.73
C THR A 442 -31.46 -9.48 -12.30
N PRO A 443 -31.53 -8.51 -13.24
CA PRO A 443 -31.73 -7.10 -12.92
C PRO A 443 -33.02 -6.80 -12.15
N TYR A 444 -33.00 -5.80 -11.27
CA TYR A 444 -34.18 -5.36 -10.50
C TYR A 444 -35.28 -4.74 -11.38
N SER A 445 -34.88 -4.04 -12.44
CA SER A 445 -35.79 -3.39 -13.40
C SER A 445 -35.38 -3.75 -14.80
N ASP A 446 -36.15 -4.62 -15.42
CA ASP A 446 -35.93 -5.09 -16.79
C ASP A 446 -35.89 -3.93 -17.80
N ALA A 447 -36.85 -3.01 -17.73
CA ALA A 447 -36.89 -1.88 -18.66
C ALA A 447 -35.70 -0.90 -18.52
N ALA A 448 -35.22 -0.64 -17.31
CA ALA A 448 -34.07 0.21 -17.11
C ALA A 448 -32.77 -0.49 -17.57
N TYR A 449 -32.64 -1.76 -17.25
CA TYR A 449 -31.50 -2.56 -17.68
C TYR A 449 -31.40 -2.68 -19.20
N ARG A 450 -32.53 -2.94 -19.91
CA ARG A 450 -32.53 -3.00 -21.37
C ARG A 450 -32.12 -1.69 -22.02
N ARG A 451 -32.58 -0.55 -21.49
CA ARG A 451 -32.12 0.77 -21.98
C ARG A 451 -30.62 0.94 -21.83
N GLU A 452 -30.07 0.48 -20.70
CA GLU A 452 -28.64 0.58 -20.46
C GLU A 452 -27.84 -0.32 -21.39
N VAL A 453 -28.27 -1.58 -21.55
CA VAL A 453 -27.65 -2.52 -22.51
C VAL A 453 -27.71 -1.96 -23.93
N ALA A 454 -28.82 -1.40 -24.36
CA ALA A 454 -28.97 -0.78 -25.68
C ALA A 454 -28.03 0.42 -25.85
N ALA A 455 -27.92 1.30 -24.83
CA ALA A 455 -27.02 2.45 -24.86
C ALA A 455 -25.56 2.02 -24.95
N VAL A 456 -25.15 1.04 -24.16
CA VAL A 456 -23.77 0.49 -24.19
C VAL A 456 -23.50 -0.23 -25.51
N THR A 457 -24.48 -0.95 -26.07
CA THR A 457 -24.36 -1.60 -27.37
C THR A 457 -24.12 -0.56 -28.49
N GLU A 458 -24.81 0.58 -28.42
CA GLU A 458 -24.59 1.68 -29.37
C GLU A 458 -23.18 2.30 -29.25
N ARG A 459 -22.61 2.36 -28.06
CA ARG A 459 -21.21 2.78 -27.88
C ARG A 459 -20.25 1.85 -28.63
N VAL A 460 -20.46 0.52 -28.52
CA VAL A 460 -19.66 -0.46 -29.27
C VAL A 460 -19.90 -0.32 -30.77
N ARG A 461 -21.16 -0.14 -31.20
CA ARG A 461 -21.53 0.04 -32.63
C ARG A 461 -20.83 1.27 -33.24
N SER A 462 -20.67 2.33 -32.43
CA SER A 462 -19.97 3.57 -32.83
C SER A 462 -18.46 3.50 -32.73
N GLY A 463 -17.87 2.34 -32.48
CA GLY A 463 -16.41 2.14 -32.44
C GLY A 463 -15.78 2.19 -31.05
N GLY A 464 -16.57 2.39 -29.99
CA GLY A 464 -16.06 2.44 -28.61
C GLY A 464 -15.70 1.07 -28.05
N THR A 465 -14.83 1.04 -27.04
CA THR A 465 -14.42 -0.17 -26.33
C THR A 465 -15.03 -0.21 -24.94
N VAL A 466 -15.83 -1.24 -24.66
CA VAL A 466 -16.57 -1.40 -23.41
C VAL A 466 -16.03 -2.57 -22.59
N ALA A 467 -15.70 -2.33 -21.32
CA ALA A 467 -15.43 -3.37 -20.33
C ALA A 467 -16.65 -3.52 -19.40
N ILE A 468 -17.17 -4.74 -19.26
CA ILE A 468 -18.30 -5.08 -18.40
C ILE A 468 -17.78 -5.74 -17.13
N ALA A 469 -17.95 -5.10 -15.98
CA ALA A 469 -17.39 -5.55 -14.71
C ALA A 469 -18.47 -5.89 -13.68
N CYS A 470 -18.37 -7.06 -13.08
CA CYS A 470 -19.02 -7.37 -11.82
C CYS A 470 -17.95 -7.75 -10.78
N ARG A 471 -18.32 -8.16 -9.57
CA ARG A 471 -17.32 -8.51 -8.54
C ARG A 471 -16.31 -9.57 -8.99
N GLY A 472 -16.78 -10.66 -9.61
CA GLY A 472 -15.96 -11.78 -10.11
C GLY A 472 -15.63 -11.72 -11.59
N GLY A 473 -16.33 -10.89 -12.36
CA GLY A 473 -16.24 -10.88 -13.82
C GLY A 473 -16.79 -12.15 -14.48
N LEU A 474 -17.75 -12.81 -13.86
CA LEU A 474 -18.28 -14.10 -14.32
C LEU A 474 -19.79 -14.02 -14.67
N ASP A 475 -20.68 -14.32 -13.72
CA ASP A 475 -22.07 -14.52 -14.03
C ASP A 475 -22.82 -13.25 -14.48
N ARG A 476 -22.82 -12.18 -13.68
CA ARG A 476 -23.49 -10.91 -14.04
C ARG A 476 -22.89 -10.26 -15.28
N SER A 477 -21.54 -10.23 -15.37
CA SER A 477 -20.85 -9.70 -16.55
C SER A 477 -21.13 -10.54 -17.78
N GLY A 478 -21.15 -11.87 -17.64
CA GLY A 478 -21.48 -12.80 -18.72
C GLY A 478 -22.92 -12.64 -19.21
N MET A 479 -23.88 -12.52 -18.29
CA MET A 479 -25.28 -12.24 -18.64
C MET A 479 -25.41 -10.93 -19.44
N THR A 480 -24.77 -9.85 -18.95
CA THR A 480 -24.82 -8.56 -19.62
C THR A 480 -24.12 -8.58 -20.98
N ALA A 481 -23.00 -9.27 -21.09
CA ALA A 481 -22.28 -9.46 -22.34
C ALA A 481 -23.10 -10.25 -23.38
N ALA A 482 -23.79 -11.30 -22.95
CA ALA A 482 -24.69 -12.06 -23.80
C ALA A 482 -25.91 -11.22 -24.23
N CYS A 483 -26.52 -10.44 -23.32
CA CYS A 483 -27.62 -9.53 -23.67
C CYS A 483 -27.19 -8.46 -24.68
N LEU A 484 -25.95 -7.94 -24.59
CA LEU A 484 -25.35 -7.00 -25.54
C LEU A 484 -25.25 -7.65 -26.94
N LEU A 485 -24.82 -8.91 -27.04
CA LEU A 485 -24.74 -9.64 -28.29
C LEU A 485 -26.15 -9.95 -28.85
N ARG A 486 -27.14 -10.21 -27.97
CA ARG A 486 -28.56 -10.35 -28.36
C ARG A 486 -29.13 -9.07 -28.97
N GLU A 487 -28.84 -7.91 -28.31
CA GLU A 487 -29.23 -6.58 -28.81
C GLU A 487 -28.58 -6.26 -30.16
N ALA A 488 -27.44 -6.88 -30.45
CA ALA A 488 -26.69 -6.77 -31.70
C ALA A 488 -27.09 -7.84 -32.76
N GLY A 489 -28.19 -8.55 -32.55
CA GLY A 489 -28.82 -9.45 -33.53
C GLY A 489 -28.33 -10.91 -33.50
N LEU A 490 -27.48 -11.34 -32.56
CA LEU A 490 -27.18 -12.77 -32.41
C LEU A 490 -28.35 -13.52 -31.76
N ASP A 491 -28.51 -14.80 -32.12
CA ASP A 491 -29.39 -15.69 -31.36
C ASP A 491 -28.84 -16.01 -29.97
N ALA A 492 -29.66 -16.55 -29.07
CA ALA A 492 -29.31 -16.73 -27.69
C ALA A 492 -28.13 -17.70 -27.47
N ASP A 493 -28.15 -18.82 -28.18
CA ASP A 493 -27.12 -19.85 -27.99
C ASP A 493 -25.80 -19.38 -28.57
N ALA A 494 -25.79 -18.71 -29.75
CA ALA A 494 -24.60 -18.09 -30.32
C ALA A 494 -24.01 -16.99 -29.37
N ALA A 495 -24.86 -16.18 -28.76
CA ALA A 495 -24.42 -15.17 -27.79
C ALA A 495 -23.78 -15.79 -26.54
N ILE A 496 -24.38 -16.85 -25.98
CA ILE A 496 -23.85 -17.59 -24.84
C ILE A 496 -22.50 -18.26 -25.18
N ASP A 497 -22.41 -18.90 -26.34
CA ASP A 497 -21.18 -19.56 -26.79
C ASP A 497 -20.01 -18.57 -26.94
N ARG A 498 -20.27 -17.35 -27.46
CA ARG A 498 -19.25 -16.28 -27.56
C ARG A 498 -18.76 -15.82 -26.19
N VAL A 499 -19.65 -15.68 -25.22
CA VAL A 499 -19.32 -15.35 -23.85
C VAL A 499 -18.44 -16.45 -23.22
N HIS A 500 -18.83 -17.72 -23.38
CA HIS A 500 -18.05 -18.84 -22.85
C HIS A 500 -16.68 -18.99 -23.53
N ALA A 501 -16.60 -18.71 -24.84
CA ALA A 501 -15.34 -18.73 -25.58
C ALA A 501 -14.38 -17.62 -25.13
N ALA A 502 -14.90 -16.42 -24.84
CA ALA A 502 -14.09 -15.31 -24.34
C ALA A 502 -13.62 -15.55 -22.89
N ARG A 503 -14.50 -16.08 -22.05
CA ARG A 503 -14.17 -16.32 -20.63
C ARG A 503 -14.83 -17.59 -20.10
N GLN A 504 -14.03 -18.59 -19.76
CA GLN A 504 -14.51 -19.86 -19.22
C GLN A 504 -15.19 -19.69 -17.85
N HIS A 505 -16.11 -20.58 -17.53
CA HIS A 505 -16.87 -20.60 -16.26
C HIS A 505 -17.71 -19.33 -16.01
N THR A 506 -18.12 -18.67 -17.07
CA THR A 506 -18.95 -17.46 -17.07
C THR A 506 -20.40 -17.81 -17.34
N LEU A 507 -21.37 -17.05 -16.84
CA LEU A 507 -22.81 -17.22 -17.13
C LEU A 507 -23.28 -18.66 -16.88
N THR A 508 -23.06 -19.15 -15.66
CA THR A 508 -23.37 -20.54 -15.28
C THR A 508 -24.72 -20.69 -14.56
N MET A 509 -25.34 -19.59 -14.16
CA MET A 509 -26.58 -19.59 -13.39
C MET A 509 -27.81 -19.80 -14.30
N PRO A 510 -28.66 -20.81 -14.02
CA PRO A 510 -29.82 -21.12 -14.86
C PRO A 510 -30.75 -19.93 -15.09
N GLU A 511 -31.02 -19.14 -14.03
CA GLU A 511 -31.92 -17.99 -14.11
C GLU A 511 -31.36 -16.89 -15.03
N GLN A 512 -30.06 -16.73 -15.09
CA GLN A 512 -29.40 -15.77 -15.98
C GLN A 512 -29.35 -16.27 -17.42
N LEU A 513 -29.15 -17.57 -17.63
CA LEU A 513 -29.26 -18.19 -18.96
C LEU A 513 -30.66 -18.04 -19.52
N ASP A 514 -31.70 -18.31 -18.72
CA ASP A 514 -33.08 -18.14 -19.11
C ASP A 514 -33.42 -16.66 -19.41
N TYR A 515 -32.85 -15.73 -18.66
CA TYR A 515 -32.97 -14.30 -18.90
C TYR A 515 -32.40 -13.91 -20.28
N VAL A 516 -31.21 -14.40 -20.64
CA VAL A 516 -30.58 -14.18 -21.95
C VAL A 516 -31.42 -14.76 -23.07
N ARG A 517 -31.96 -15.99 -22.90
CA ARG A 517 -32.86 -16.63 -23.90
C ARG A 517 -34.14 -15.87 -24.09
N GLY A 518 -34.68 -15.29 -23.01
CA GLY A 518 -35.87 -14.43 -23.04
C GLY A 518 -35.65 -13.00 -23.55
N TRP A 519 -34.39 -12.63 -23.86
CA TRP A 519 -34.09 -11.29 -24.38
C TRP A 519 -34.78 -11.09 -25.75
N PRO A 520 -35.52 -9.99 -25.96
CA PRO A 520 -36.20 -9.76 -27.24
C PRO A 520 -35.18 -9.67 -28.37
N HIS A 521 -35.63 -10.09 -29.55
CA HIS A 521 -34.87 -9.79 -30.76
C HIS A 521 -35.00 -8.30 -31.07
N ALA A 522 -33.88 -7.66 -31.44
CA ALA A 522 -33.85 -6.26 -31.89
C ALA A 522 -34.68 -6.07 -33.16
#